data_f27388c7db92ffa26aa610124fdc6e98
#
_entry.id   f27388c7db92ffa26aa610124fdc6e98
#
_cell.length_a   1.000
_cell.length_b   1.000
_cell.length_c   1.000
_cell.angle_alpha   90.00
_cell.angle_beta   90.00
_cell.angle_gamma   90.00
#
_symmetry.space_group_name_H-M   'P 1'
#
loop_
_entity.id
_entity.type
_entity.pdbx_description
1 polymer ?
#
loop_
_entity_poly.entity_id
_entity_poly.type
_entity_poly.pdbx_seq_one_letter_code
_entity_poly.pdbx_strand_id
1 'polypeptide(L)'
;MIACQNIFVSLPLPKTSIKKNNSININIIQSKENMLSEQDLKQISQRGISKEQVEHQLEQIKNGFPFLRIEAAAAVGKDIMKPTEEESKAYAEEWGQYLADGHEVVKFVPASGAASRMFKNLFAFLDAPYDVPTTDFEKKFFDDIKHFAFRKALCEKCKANEGMSVCKLIEAGRYKDVVANLLLPKGLNYGQLPKGLLLFHEYEEGMRTPVEEHLVEAALYAQSDGKANVHFTVSHEHLEFFEKTVEEKLPLYEKMFGVKYNVSFSEQKPSTDTIAANTDNTPFRNEDGSLLFRPGGHGALIENLNDIKADVVFIKNIDNVVPDRLKPVTTDNKKLLAGILVHLQKQAFAYLEKLESGEYTHEDLEEIIRFVQRDLCCRKADIKELEDADLVIYLKKKLNRPMRVCGVVKNVGEPGGGPFLCYNADGTVSLQILESSQIDTTNEEYVAMFKNGTHFNPVDLVCGTRNYKGEQFDLPAFVDKSTGFISSKSKNGRELKALELPGLWNGAMSDWSTVFVEVPIETFNPVKTVNDLLRPQHQPAE
;
A
#
# COMPACT_ATOMS: atom_id res chain seq x y z
N MET A 1 61.62 -16.29 38.77
CA MET A 1 62.82 -16.93 38.21
C MET A 1 62.28 -17.83 37.10
N ILE A 2 62.51 -17.64 35.88
CA ILE A 2 63.55 -17.49 34.91
C ILE A 2 62.97 -16.79 33.67
N ALA A 3 63.69 -15.73 33.25
CA ALA A 3 63.43 -15.07 31.96
C ALA A 3 64.03 -15.88 30.83
N CYS A 4 63.42 -15.82 29.63
CA CYS A 4 64.11 -16.12 28.39
C CYS A 4 63.84 -15.01 27.38
N GLN A 5 64.96 -14.45 26.92
CA GLN A 5 65.10 -13.30 26.05
C GLN A 5 64.77 -13.61 24.58
N ASN A 6 64.26 -12.60 23.93
CA ASN A 6 64.10 -12.50 22.46
C ASN A 6 65.47 -12.40 21.77
N ILE A 7 65.62 -13.14 20.66
CA ILE A 7 66.65 -12.89 19.66
C ILE A 7 65.99 -12.50 18.35
N PHE A 8 66.13 -11.22 17.99
CA PHE A 8 65.83 -10.72 16.64
C PHE A 8 66.98 -11.06 15.70
N VAL A 9 66.72 -11.79 14.62
CA VAL A 9 67.62 -11.91 13.48
C VAL A 9 67.00 -11.16 12.31
N SER A 10 67.64 -10.06 11.92
CA SER A 10 67.32 -9.28 10.73
C SER A 10 67.96 -9.89 9.50
N LEU A 11 67.19 -10.23 8.49
CA LEU A 11 67.67 -10.53 7.13
C LEU A 11 67.20 -9.44 6.16
N PRO A 12 67.99 -9.00 5.18
CA PRO A 12 67.70 -7.87 4.33
C PRO A 12 66.81 -8.26 3.16
N LEU A 13 65.81 -7.40 2.85
CA LEU A 13 64.94 -7.48 1.70
C LEU A 13 65.65 -7.01 0.41
N PRO A 14 65.45 -7.69 -0.74
CA PRO A 14 65.94 -7.23 -2.02
C PRO A 14 65.12 -6.06 -2.55
N LYS A 15 65.78 -5.00 -3.00
CA LYS A 15 65.20 -3.89 -3.77
C LYS A 15 64.88 -4.37 -5.18
N THR A 16 63.58 -4.54 -5.50
CA THR A 16 63.09 -4.61 -6.90
C THR A 16 61.87 -3.75 -7.08
N SER A 17 62.08 -2.68 -7.82
CA SER A 17 61.17 -1.89 -8.67
C SER A 17 59.64 -2.03 -8.49
N ILE A 18 59.06 -1.14 -7.70
CA ILE A 18 57.63 -0.79 -7.77
C ILE A 18 57.54 0.49 -8.63
N LYS A 19 57.38 0.30 -9.94
CA LYS A 19 56.90 1.34 -10.85
C LYS A 19 56.20 0.64 -11.99
N LYS A 20 54.93 0.18 -11.80
CA LYS A 20 53.95 -0.04 -12.91
C LYS A 20 52.53 -0.42 -12.45
N ASN A 21 52.17 -0.40 -11.17
CA ASN A 21 50.79 -0.79 -10.78
C ASN A 21 49.91 0.36 -10.26
N ASN A 22 50.38 1.60 -10.15
CA ASN A 22 49.56 2.70 -9.67
C ASN A 22 48.63 3.30 -10.74
N SER A 23 48.94 3.14 -12.04
CA SER A 23 48.09 3.67 -13.09
C SER A 23 46.84 2.80 -13.39
N ILE A 24 46.90 1.49 -13.12
CA ILE A 24 45.74 0.59 -13.35
C ILE A 24 44.72 0.73 -12.20
N ASN A 25 45.19 0.86 -10.94
CA ASN A 25 44.28 1.08 -9.81
C ASN A 25 43.65 2.47 -9.80
N ILE A 26 44.35 3.50 -10.27
CA ILE A 26 43.76 4.84 -10.40
C ILE A 26 42.68 4.87 -11.51
N ASN A 27 42.88 4.17 -12.62
CA ASN A 27 41.88 4.06 -13.68
C ASN A 27 40.67 3.19 -13.29
N ILE A 28 40.85 2.21 -12.41
CA ILE A 28 39.72 1.40 -11.88
C ILE A 28 38.95 2.20 -10.81
N ILE A 29 39.62 3.02 -10.02
CA ILE A 29 38.98 3.93 -9.06
C ILE A 29 38.30 5.10 -9.80
N GLN A 30 38.94 5.68 -10.82
CA GLN A 30 38.33 6.73 -11.64
C GLN A 30 37.20 6.22 -12.54
N SER A 31 37.19 4.93 -12.95
CA SER A 31 36.06 4.34 -13.68
C SER A 31 34.86 4.03 -12.78
N LYS A 32 35.01 3.99 -11.47
CA LYS A 32 33.91 3.95 -10.50
C LYS A 32 33.33 5.33 -10.17
N GLU A 33 34.09 6.40 -10.37
CA GLU A 33 33.67 7.76 -9.98
C GLU A 33 32.77 8.47 -10.99
N ASN A 34 32.52 7.95 -12.20
CA ASN A 34 31.75 8.65 -13.22
C ASN A 34 30.71 7.76 -13.95
N MET A 35 29.88 7.02 -13.19
CA MET A 35 28.72 6.34 -13.80
C MET A 35 27.62 7.33 -14.18
N LEU A 36 27.58 8.52 -13.57
CA LEU A 36 26.61 9.58 -13.79
C LEU A 36 27.33 10.83 -14.34
N SER A 37 26.84 11.37 -15.43
CA SER A 37 27.31 12.61 -16.05
C SER A 37 26.80 13.86 -15.30
N GLU A 38 27.36 15.04 -15.58
CA GLU A 38 26.84 16.31 -15.05
C GLU A 38 25.38 16.56 -15.44
N GLN A 39 24.96 16.14 -16.63
CA GLN A 39 23.57 16.22 -17.08
C GLN A 39 22.68 15.29 -16.25
N ASP A 40 23.14 14.10 -15.91
CA ASP A 40 22.43 13.16 -15.03
C ASP A 40 22.25 13.77 -13.63
N LEU A 41 23.30 14.37 -13.07
CA LEU A 41 23.22 15.00 -11.74
C LEU A 41 22.22 16.16 -11.72
N LYS A 42 22.13 16.93 -12.82
CA LYS A 42 21.11 17.98 -12.96
C LYS A 42 19.70 17.39 -13.02
N GLN A 43 19.50 16.33 -13.80
CA GLN A 43 18.20 15.63 -13.90
C GLN A 43 17.76 15.06 -12.56
N ILE A 44 18.68 14.45 -11.81
CA ILE A 44 18.46 13.88 -10.47
C ILE A 44 18.02 14.99 -9.52
N SER A 45 18.79 16.09 -9.46
CA SER A 45 18.51 17.24 -8.58
C SER A 45 17.16 17.90 -8.89
N GLN A 46 16.77 18.00 -10.16
CA GLN A 46 15.46 18.54 -10.55
C GLN A 46 14.27 17.71 -10.04
N ARG A 47 14.47 16.42 -9.74
CA ARG A 47 13.48 15.54 -9.14
C ARG A 47 13.49 15.58 -7.61
N GLY A 48 14.42 16.29 -7.00
CA GLY A 48 14.62 16.27 -5.54
C GLY A 48 15.25 14.98 -5.04
N ILE A 49 15.95 14.23 -5.90
CA ILE A 49 16.68 13.00 -5.58
C ILE A 49 18.17 13.35 -5.40
N SER A 50 18.88 12.70 -4.46
CA SER A 50 20.31 12.89 -4.31
C SER A 50 21.12 11.89 -5.17
N LYS A 51 22.37 12.22 -5.45
CA LYS A 51 23.29 11.31 -6.14
C LYS A 51 23.48 10.01 -5.36
N GLU A 52 23.64 10.12 -4.07
CA GLU A 52 23.84 8.99 -3.15
C GLU A 52 22.60 8.06 -3.14
N GLN A 53 21.42 8.63 -3.23
CA GLN A 53 20.16 7.86 -3.33
C GLN A 53 20.13 7.04 -4.62
N VAL A 54 20.51 7.63 -5.76
CA VAL A 54 20.55 6.92 -7.06
C VAL A 54 21.63 5.82 -7.05
N GLU A 55 22.82 6.11 -6.53
CA GLU A 55 23.89 5.12 -6.43
C GLU A 55 23.48 3.94 -5.53
N HIS A 56 22.81 4.23 -4.41
CA HIS A 56 22.27 3.20 -3.54
C HIS A 56 21.19 2.35 -4.23
N GLN A 57 20.28 2.98 -4.99
CA GLN A 57 19.27 2.26 -5.77
C GLN A 57 19.91 1.34 -6.83
N LEU A 58 20.95 1.79 -7.53
CA LEU A 58 21.69 0.97 -8.49
C LEU A 58 22.41 -0.21 -7.80
N GLU A 59 22.94 0.00 -6.61
CA GLU A 59 23.51 -1.07 -5.81
C GLU A 59 22.45 -2.09 -5.37
N GLN A 60 21.30 -1.64 -4.94
CA GLN A 60 20.15 -2.50 -4.61
C GLN A 60 19.69 -3.30 -5.84
N ILE A 61 19.61 -2.67 -7.03
CA ILE A 61 19.25 -3.36 -8.29
C ILE A 61 20.26 -4.45 -8.62
N LYS A 62 21.54 -4.21 -8.36
CA LYS A 62 22.63 -5.17 -8.61
C LYS A 62 22.62 -6.34 -7.64
N ASN A 63 22.43 -6.06 -6.36
CA ASN A 63 22.58 -7.05 -5.27
C ASN A 63 21.25 -7.76 -4.94
N GLY A 64 20.10 -7.17 -5.33
CA GLY A 64 18.78 -7.61 -4.90
C GLY A 64 18.48 -7.26 -3.45
N PHE A 65 17.36 -7.77 -2.95
CA PHE A 65 16.92 -7.63 -1.57
C PHE A 65 16.91 -8.98 -0.87
N PRO A 66 17.20 -9.03 0.44
CA PRO A 66 17.06 -10.27 1.21
C PRO A 66 15.58 -10.62 1.34
N PHE A 67 15.28 -11.91 1.38
CA PHE A 67 13.96 -12.38 1.77
C PHE A 67 13.73 -12.20 3.27
N LEU A 68 12.49 -11.96 3.66
CA LEU A 68 12.12 -11.86 5.06
C LEU A 68 12.18 -13.23 5.75
N ARG A 69 12.66 -13.24 6.98
CA ARG A 69 12.65 -14.44 7.83
C ARG A 69 11.28 -14.55 8.50
N ILE A 70 10.57 -15.63 8.18
CA ILE A 70 9.23 -15.90 8.67
C ILE A 70 9.31 -16.86 9.85
N GLU A 71 8.60 -16.55 10.94
CA GLU A 71 8.41 -17.49 12.07
C GLU A 71 7.18 -18.36 11.86
N ALA A 72 6.04 -17.74 11.50
CA ALA A 72 4.76 -18.42 11.29
C ALA A 72 3.77 -17.55 10.51
N ALA A 73 2.76 -18.18 9.88
CA ALA A 73 1.54 -17.49 9.50
C ALA A 73 0.75 -17.13 10.76
N ALA A 74 0.18 -15.92 10.82
CA ALA A 74 -0.63 -15.48 11.94
C ALA A 74 -1.94 -16.29 12.03
N ALA A 75 -2.36 -16.62 13.25
CA ALA A 75 -3.51 -17.48 13.51
C ALA A 75 -4.57 -16.78 14.39
N VAL A 76 -5.85 -17.06 14.10
CA VAL A 76 -6.98 -16.53 14.88
C VAL A 76 -6.92 -17.05 16.33
N GLY A 77 -7.17 -16.15 17.27
CA GLY A 77 -7.15 -16.45 18.70
C GLY A 77 -5.76 -16.51 19.33
N LYS A 78 -4.70 -16.27 18.53
CA LYS A 78 -3.32 -16.16 19.00
C LYS A 78 -2.69 -14.84 18.54
N ASP A 79 -2.65 -14.61 17.25
CA ASP A 79 -1.97 -13.48 16.63
C ASP A 79 -2.97 -12.59 15.84
N ILE A 80 -4.17 -13.10 15.57
CA ILE A 80 -5.29 -12.40 14.95
C ILE A 80 -6.41 -12.32 15.98
N MET A 81 -6.82 -11.12 16.34
CA MET A 81 -7.95 -10.88 17.23
C MET A 81 -9.26 -11.28 16.54
N LYS A 82 -10.15 -11.86 17.33
CA LYS A 82 -11.53 -12.13 16.94
C LYS A 82 -12.45 -11.70 18.08
N PRO A 83 -12.78 -10.40 18.16
CA PRO A 83 -13.66 -9.90 19.21
C PRO A 83 -15.03 -10.54 19.16
N THR A 84 -15.61 -10.74 20.32
CA THR A 84 -17.02 -11.11 20.48
C THR A 84 -17.92 -9.94 20.02
N GLU A 85 -19.21 -10.21 19.87
CA GLU A 85 -20.18 -9.16 19.53
C GLU A 85 -20.25 -8.06 20.60
N GLU A 86 -20.11 -8.43 21.87
CA GLU A 86 -20.12 -7.52 23.02
C GLU A 86 -18.86 -6.64 23.03
N GLU A 87 -17.67 -7.23 22.84
CA GLU A 87 -16.41 -6.50 22.72
C GLU A 87 -16.43 -5.57 21.51
N SER A 88 -16.98 -6.03 20.37
CA SER A 88 -17.09 -5.23 19.16
C SER A 88 -17.95 -3.98 19.35
N LYS A 89 -19.04 -4.10 20.12
CA LYS A 89 -19.88 -2.95 20.50
C LYS A 89 -19.12 -1.98 21.41
N ALA A 90 -18.42 -2.50 22.42
CA ALA A 90 -17.63 -1.67 23.32
C ALA A 90 -16.54 -0.87 22.57
N TYR A 91 -15.81 -1.49 21.65
CA TYR A 91 -14.83 -0.79 20.82
C TYR A 91 -15.48 0.25 19.89
N ALA A 92 -16.64 -0.07 19.30
CA ALA A 92 -17.35 0.91 18.45
C ALA A 92 -17.87 2.11 19.27
N GLU A 93 -18.27 1.92 20.52
CA GLU A 93 -18.64 2.99 21.46
C GLU A 93 -17.42 3.84 21.84
N GLU A 94 -16.27 3.23 22.12
CA GLU A 94 -15.01 3.94 22.39
C GLU A 94 -14.58 4.80 21.18
N TRP A 95 -14.74 4.29 19.96
CA TRP A 95 -14.54 5.08 18.74
C TRP A 95 -15.52 6.26 18.66
N GLY A 96 -16.80 6.04 18.98
CA GLY A 96 -17.81 7.10 19.01
C GLY A 96 -17.45 8.21 20.00
N GLN A 97 -16.95 7.86 21.18
CA GLN A 97 -16.48 8.84 22.17
C GLN A 97 -15.24 9.60 21.67
N TYR A 98 -14.28 8.90 21.07
CA TYR A 98 -13.09 9.52 20.48
C TYR A 98 -13.44 10.58 19.44
N LEU A 99 -14.42 10.30 18.59
CA LEU A 99 -14.93 11.30 17.63
C LEU A 99 -15.61 12.50 18.30
N ALA A 100 -16.37 12.25 19.38
CA ALA A 100 -17.04 13.30 20.16
C ALA A 100 -16.05 14.21 20.89
N ASP A 101 -14.85 13.72 21.21
CA ASP A 101 -13.77 14.49 21.82
C ASP A 101 -13.06 15.41 20.79
N GLY A 102 -13.47 15.39 19.51
CA GLY A 102 -13.04 16.34 18.47
C GLY A 102 -11.71 15.99 17.80
N HIS A 103 -11.28 14.74 17.85
CA HIS A 103 -10.05 14.28 17.19
C HIS A 103 -10.13 14.37 15.65
N GLU A 104 -8.98 14.64 15.03
CA GLU A 104 -8.89 14.81 13.59
C GLU A 104 -8.74 13.46 12.89
N VAL A 105 -9.68 13.16 11.99
CA VAL A 105 -9.76 11.89 11.25
C VAL A 105 -9.72 12.15 9.77
N VAL A 106 -8.93 11.37 9.03
CA VAL A 106 -8.83 11.45 7.57
C VAL A 106 -9.01 10.06 6.95
N LYS A 107 -9.74 9.99 5.85
CA LYS A 107 -9.78 8.83 4.98
C LYS A 107 -8.78 9.01 3.84
N PHE A 108 -7.73 8.20 3.80
CA PHE A 108 -6.68 8.20 2.78
C PHE A 108 -6.93 7.11 1.75
N VAL A 109 -7.09 7.50 0.49
CA VAL A 109 -7.48 6.58 -0.59
C VAL A 109 -6.46 6.64 -1.73
N PRO A 110 -5.58 5.64 -1.87
CA PRO A 110 -4.76 5.48 -3.07
C PRO A 110 -5.62 5.32 -4.31
N ALA A 111 -5.58 6.28 -5.26
CA ALA A 111 -6.48 6.34 -6.41
C ALA A 111 -5.76 6.55 -7.76
N SER A 112 -4.42 6.55 -7.80
CA SER A 112 -3.62 6.76 -9.01
C SER A 112 -3.65 5.60 -10.01
N GLY A 113 -4.25 4.45 -9.64
CA GLY A 113 -4.26 3.25 -10.48
C GLY A 113 -5.10 3.43 -11.75
N ALA A 114 -4.46 3.35 -12.94
CA ALA A 114 -5.14 3.34 -14.22
C ALA A 114 -6.05 2.10 -14.37
N ALA A 115 -7.21 2.28 -15.02
CA ALA A 115 -8.15 1.19 -15.30
C ALA A 115 -7.70 0.23 -16.41
N SER A 116 -6.59 0.50 -17.10
CA SER A 116 -6.11 -0.32 -18.23
C SER A 116 -5.98 -1.81 -17.89
N ARG A 117 -5.56 -2.14 -16.65
CA ARG A 117 -5.49 -3.54 -16.19
C ARG A 117 -6.88 -4.18 -16.05
N MET A 118 -7.88 -3.41 -15.64
CA MET A 118 -9.28 -3.85 -15.50
C MET A 118 -9.85 -4.27 -16.84
N PHE A 119 -9.46 -3.59 -17.93
CA PHE A 119 -9.93 -3.82 -19.28
C PHE A 119 -8.97 -4.63 -20.17
N LYS A 120 -7.91 -5.22 -19.61
CA LYS A 120 -6.89 -5.96 -20.37
C LYS A 120 -7.47 -6.93 -21.39
N ASN A 121 -8.47 -7.72 -20.99
CA ASN A 121 -9.09 -8.72 -21.86
C ASN A 121 -9.92 -8.09 -23.00
N LEU A 122 -10.56 -6.95 -22.76
CA LEU A 122 -11.29 -6.23 -23.79
C LEU A 122 -10.36 -5.50 -24.78
N PHE A 123 -9.20 -5.01 -24.33
CA PHE A 123 -8.16 -4.52 -25.25
C PHE A 123 -7.63 -5.66 -26.13
N ALA A 124 -7.36 -6.82 -25.53
CA ALA A 124 -6.94 -8.00 -26.28
C ALA A 124 -7.99 -8.42 -27.33
N PHE A 125 -9.29 -8.32 -26.99
CA PHE A 125 -10.37 -8.58 -27.95
C PHE A 125 -10.42 -7.55 -29.09
N LEU A 126 -10.16 -6.26 -28.84
CA LEU A 126 -10.08 -5.25 -29.90
C LEU A 126 -8.99 -5.58 -30.91
N ASP A 127 -7.83 -6.04 -30.45
CA ASP A 127 -6.65 -6.37 -31.26
C ASP A 127 -6.72 -7.80 -31.86
N ALA A 128 -7.69 -8.63 -31.43
CA ALA A 128 -7.79 -10.01 -31.87
C ALA A 128 -8.14 -10.14 -33.37
N PRO A 129 -7.72 -11.23 -34.05
CA PRO A 129 -8.04 -11.47 -35.46
C PRO A 129 -9.49 -11.96 -35.69
N TYR A 130 -10.31 -12.05 -34.65
CA TYR A 130 -11.71 -12.47 -34.69
C TYR A 130 -12.62 -11.34 -34.18
N ASP A 131 -13.87 -11.30 -34.65
CA ASP A 131 -14.81 -10.22 -34.36
C ASP A 131 -15.96 -10.64 -33.42
N VAL A 132 -16.08 -11.93 -33.11
CA VAL A 132 -17.10 -12.50 -32.25
C VAL A 132 -16.48 -12.98 -30.94
N PRO A 133 -17.10 -12.75 -29.77
CA PRO A 133 -16.60 -13.22 -28.49
C PRO A 133 -16.32 -14.72 -28.45
N THR A 134 -15.10 -15.11 -28.08
CA THR A 134 -14.65 -16.50 -28.07
C THR A 134 -14.34 -17.01 -26.66
N THR A 135 -13.74 -16.18 -25.82
CA THR A 135 -13.40 -16.56 -24.45
C THR A 135 -14.59 -16.43 -23.50
N ASP A 136 -14.59 -17.17 -22.41
CA ASP A 136 -15.65 -17.10 -21.39
C ASP A 136 -15.76 -15.70 -20.79
N PHE A 137 -14.65 -14.98 -20.67
CA PHE A 137 -14.62 -13.60 -20.20
C PHE A 137 -15.37 -12.67 -21.16
N GLU A 138 -15.10 -12.76 -22.45
CA GLU A 138 -15.75 -11.95 -23.48
C GLU A 138 -17.25 -12.26 -23.58
N LYS A 139 -17.61 -13.54 -23.62
CA LYS A 139 -19.01 -14.00 -23.64
C LYS A 139 -19.78 -13.43 -22.44
N LYS A 140 -19.23 -13.63 -21.21
CA LYS A 140 -19.86 -13.11 -19.99
C LYS A 140 -20.03 -11.60 -20.03
N PHE A 141 -19.04 -10.84 -20.53
CA PHE A 141 -19.14 -9.39 -20.66
C PHE A 141 -20.32 -8.97 -21.55
N PHE A 142 -20.49 -9.59 -22.72
CA PHE A 142 -21.56 -9.22 -23.67
C PHE A 142 -22.92 -9.77 -23.28
N ASP A 143 -23.01 -10.98 -22.74
CA ASP A 143 -24.26 -11.60 -22.29
C ASP A 143 -24.88 -10.78 -21.14
N ASP A 144 -24.05 -10.28 -20.24
CA ASP A 144 -24.45 -9.54 -19.05
C ASP A 144 -24.29 -8.01 -19.19
N ILE A 145 -24.05 -7.49 -20.41
CA ILE A 145 -23.77 -6.07 -20.64
C ILE A 145 -24.84 -5.12 -20.09
N LYS A 146 -26.07 -5.59 -20.00
CA LYS A 146 -27.25 -4.86 -19.46
C LYS A 146 -27.15 -4.59 -17.94
N HIS A 147 -26.30 -5.31 -17.24
CA HIS A 147 -26.13 -5.25 -15.78
C HIS A 147 -25.02 -4.29 -15.33
N PHE A 148 -24.24 -3.72 -16.24
CA PHE A 148 -23.24 -2.72 -15.88
C PHE A 148 -23.86 -1.34 -15.64
N ALA A 149 -23.46 -0.65 -14.58
CA ALA A 149 -23.90 0.71 -14.27
C ALA A 149 -23.64 1.71 -15.41
N PHE A 150 -22.58 1.51 -16.17
CA PHE A 150 -22.22 2.36 -17.32
C PHE A 150 -23.02 2.06 -18.61
N ARG A 151 -23.91 1.07 -18.64
CA ARG A 151 -24.64 0.64 -19.85
C ARG A 151 -25.41 1.76 -20.56
N LYS A 152 -26.01 2.66 -19.77
CA LYS A 152 -26.78 3.80 -20.30
C LYS A 152 -25.86 4.76 -21.06
N ALA A 153 -24.78 5.19 -20.42
CA ALA A 153 -23.78 6.07 -21.01
C ALA A 153 -23.13 5.45 -22.26
N LEU A 154 -22.81 4.14 -22.19
CA LEU A 154 -22.27 3.40 -23.34
C LEU A 154 -23.27 3.36 -24.51
N CYS A 155 -24.55 3.10 -24.22
CA CYS A 155 -25.60 3.08 -25.25
C CYS A 155 -25.76 4.45 -25.95
N GLU A 156 -25.68 5.55 -25.22
CA GLU A 156 -25.70 6.92 -25.78
C GLU A 156 -24.51 7.18 -26.69
N LYS A 157 -23.30 6.78 -26.28
CA LYS A 157 -22.08 6.89 -27.11
C LYS A 157 -22.16 6.04 -28.37
N CYS A 158 -22.65 4.78 -28.27
CA CYS A 158 -22.84 3.94 -29.43
C CYS A 158 -23.89 4.54 -30.41
N LYS A 159 -24.98 5.09 -29.90
CA LYS A 159 -25.96 5.78 -30.75
C LYS A 159 -25.39 7.00 -31.46
N ALA A 160 -24.59 7.80 -30.74
CA ALA A 160 -23.98 9.00 -31.30
C ALA A 160 -22.93 8.68 -32.37
N ASN A 161 -22.10 7.66 -32.14
CA ASN A 161 -20.95 7.36 -33.00
C ASN A 161 -21.28 6.36 -34.14
N GLU A 162 -22.16 5.38 -33.86
CA GLU A 162 -22.46 4.26 -34.77
C GLU A 162 -23.90 4.28 -35.31
N GLY A 163 -24.76 5.21 -34.84
CA GLY A 163 -26.16 5.28 -35.19
C GLY A 163 -27.04 4.14 -34.61
N MET A 164 -26.48 3.29 -33.78
CA MET A 164 -27.13 2.10 -33.22
C MET A 164 -26.95 1.98 -31.73
N SER A 165 -27.93 1.38 -31.04
CA SER A 165 -27.80 1.03 -29.62
C SER A 165 -26.83 -0.15 -29.44
N VAL A 166 -26.32 -0.34 -28.21
CA VAL A 166 -25.45 -1.48 -27.84
C VAL A 166 -26.10 -2.82 -28.28
N CYS A 167 -27.39 -3.05 -27.97
CA CYS A 167 -28.06 -4.28 -28.34
C CYS A 167 -28.09 -4.51 -29.86
N LYS A 168 -28.40 -3.45 -30.65
CA LYS A 168 -28.42 -3.55 -32.12
C LYS A 168 -27.03 -3.78 -32.71
N LEU A 169 -25.96 -3.23 -32.10
CA LEU A 169 -24.58 -3.52 -32.52
C LEU A 169 -24.23 -4.98 -32.27
N ILE A 170 -24.61 -5.53 -31.11
CA ILE A 170 -24.40 -6.94 -30.76
C ILE A 170 -25.19 -7.86 -31.72
N GLU A 171 -26.47 -7.58 -31.97
CA GLU A 171 -27.30 -8.32 -32.93
C GLU A 171 -26.71 -8.31 -34.35
N ALA A 172 -26.06 -7.20 -34.73
CA ALA A 172 -25.37 -7.06 -36.01
C ALA A 172 -23.94 -7.68 -36.03
N GLY A 173 -23.51 -8.32 -34.96
CA GLY A 173 -22.16 -8.90 -34.86
C GLY A 173 -21.03 -7.86 -34.68
N ARG A 174 -21.35 -6.60 -34.41
CA ARG A 174 -20.40 -5.47 -34.27
C ARG A 174 -19.89 -5.30 -32.82
N TYR A 175 -19.40 -6.37 -32.25
CA TYR A 175 -18.93 -6.41 -30.85
C TYR A 175 -17.76 -5.46 -30.58
N LYS A 176 -16.79 -5.37 -31.51
CA LYS A 176 -15.62 -4.47 -31.38
C LYS A 176 -16.03 -3.01 -31.35
N ASP A 177 -17.09 -2.60 -32.03
CA ASP A 177 -17.58 -1.22 -31.98
C ASP A 177 -18.11 -0.87 -30.58
N VAL A 178 -18.78 -1.82 -29.92
CA VAL A 178 -19.23 -1.64 -28.53
C VAL A 178 -18.03 -1.43 -27.60
N VAL A 179 -17.00 -2.29 -27.71
CA VAL A 179 -15.78 -2.19 -26.89
C VAL A 179 -15.00 -0.93 -27.21
N ALA A 180 -14.89 -0.53 -28.48
CA ALA A 180 -14.24 0.72 -28.88
C ALA A 180 -14.94 1.95 -28.30
N ASN A 181 -16.28 1.96 -28.24
CA ASN A 181 -17.06 3.03 -27.60
C ASN A 181 -16.96 3.02 -26.06
N LEU A 182 -16.64 1.88 -25.43
CA LEU A 182 -16.34 1.81 -24.00
C LEU A 182 -14.92 2.36 -23.71
N LEU A 183 -13.90 1.88 -24.43
CA LEU A 183 -12.51 2.06 -24.05
C LEU A 183 -11.82 3.27 -24.65
N LEU A 184 -12.15 3.64 -25.90
CA LEU A 184 -11.39 4.64 -26.66
C LEU A 184 -11.93 6.07 -26.48
N PRO A 185 -11.12 7.12 -26.77
CA PRO A 185 -11.51 8.53 -26.60
C PRO A 185 -12.77 8.95 -27.36
N LYS A 186 -13.09 8.27 -28.49
CA LYS A 186 -14.35 8.53 -29.23
C LYS A 186 -15.61 8.21 -28.41
N GLY A 187 -15.49 7.36 -27.38
CA GLY A 187 -16.60 6.88 -26.56
C GLY A 187 -16.52 7.36 -25.11
N LEU A 188 -16.53 6.41 -24.16
CA LEU A 188 -16.44 6.70 -22.72
C LEU A 188 -15.00 6.90 -22.24
N ASN A 189 -14.02 6.55 -23.04
CA ASN A 189 -12.57 6.65 -22.74
C ASN A 189 -12.12 5.88 -21.46
N TYR A 190 -12.83 4.83 -21.09
CA TYR A 190 -12.58 4.06 -19.86
C TYR A 190 -11.20 3.38 -19.85
N GLY A 191 -10.60 3.16 -21.03
CA GLY A 191 -9.26 2.61 -21.14
C GLY A 191 -8.15 3.53 -20.63
N GLN A 192 -8.40 4.84 -20.55
CA GLN A 192 -7.42 5.84 -20.10
C GLN A 192 -7.79 6.48 -18.75
N LEU A 193 -9.04 6.34 -18.29
CA LEU A 193 -9.47 6.90 -17.01
C LEU A 193 -8.98 6.04 -15.83
N PRO A 194 -8.78 6.65 -14.66
CA PRO A 194 -8.51 5.91 -13.43
C PRO A 194 -9.77 5.23 -12.92
N LYS A 195 -9.63 4.10 -12.22
CA LYS A 195 -10.76 3.33 -11.66
C LYS A 195 -11.73 4.18 -10.85
N GLY A 196 -11.22 5.16 -10.11
CA GLY A 196 -12.01 6.04 -9.25
C GLY A 196 -13.12 6.81 -9.96
N LEU A 197 -13.00 7.00 -11.29
CA LEU A 197 -13.93 7.80 -12.09
C LEU A 197 -14.86 6.96 -12.98
N LEU A 198 -14.81 5.64 -12.91
CA LEU A 198 -15.69 4.76 -13.68
C LEU A 198 -16.99 4.53 -12.92
N LEU A 199 -18.10 4.35 -13.64
CA LEU A 199 -19.39 4.05 -13.03
C LEU A 199 -19.41 2.58 -12.55
N PHE A 200 -19.45 2.38 -11.22
CA PHE A 200 -19.43 1.05 -10.62
C PHE A 200 -20.81 0.56 -10.20
N HIS A 201 -21.62 1.42 -9.58
CA HIS A 201 -22.89 1.01 -8.99
C HIS A 201 -24.07 1.83 -9.53
N GLU A 202 -25.22 1.18 -9.70
CA GLU A 202 -26.49 1.78 -10.13
C GLU A 202 -27.44 1.89 -8.92
N TYR A 203 -28.08 3.06 -8.80
CA TYR A 203 -29.10 3.38 -7.80
C TYR A 203 -30.33 3.97 -8.48
N GLU A 204 -31.42 4.11 -7.75
CA GLU A 204 -32.65 4.75 -8.29
C GLU A 204 -32.36 6.21 -8.68
N GLU A 205 -31.55 6.93 -7.89
CA GLU A 205 -31.20 8.33 -8.13
C GLU A 205 -30.11 8.53 -9.20
N GLY A 206 -29.46 7.46 -9.63
CA GLY A 206 -28.37 7.55 -10.61
C GLY A 206 -27.26 6.53 -10.39
N MET A 207 -26.12 6.75 -11.03
CA MET A 207 -24.95 5.89 -10.92
C MET A 207 -23.87 6.56 -10.11
N ARG A 208 -23.08 5.78 -9.35
CA ARG A 208 -21.95 6.26 -8.57
C ARG A 208 -20.63 5.67 -9.04
N THR A 209 -19.60 6.51 -8.94
CA THR A 209 -18.21 6.14 -9.12
C THR A 209 -17.59 5.69 -7.78
N PRO A 210 -16.44 5.00 -7.78
CA PRO A 210 -15.70 4.70 -6.53
C PRO A 210 -15.36 5.93 -5.69
N VAL A 211 -15.05 7.07 -6.30
CA VAL A 211 -14.84 8.33 -5.57
C VAL A 211 -16.08 8.68 -4.75
N GLU A 212 -17.26 8.63 -5.35
CA GLU A 212 -18.53 8.91 -4.68
C GLU A 212 -18.81 7.90 -3.55
N GLU A 213 -18.53 6.60 -3.77
CA GLU A 213 -18.66 5.59 -2.71
C GLU A 213 -17.72 5.84 -1.54
N HIS A 214 -16.50 6.34 -1.79
CA HIS A 214 -15.57 6.72 -0.71
C HIS A 214 -16.03 7.98 0.04
N LEU A 215 -16.70 8.93 -0.61
CA LEU A 215 -17.32 10.07 0.08
C LEU A 215 -18.44 9.59 1.02
N VAL A 216 -19.32 8.71 0.54
CA VAL A 216 -20.38 8.09 1.37
C VAL A 216 -19.76 7.38 2.59
N GLU A 217 -18.76 6.54 2.37
CA GLU A 217 -18.09 5.82 3.45
C GLU A 217 -17.45 6.77 4.47
N ALA A 218 -16.84 7.88 4.04
CA ALA A 218 -16.25 8.85 4.95
C ALA A 218 -17.28 9.45 5.90
N ALA A 219 -18.47 9.79 5.42
CA ALA A 219 -19.56 10.27 6.27
C ALA A 219 -20.06 9.22 7.28
N LEU A 220 -19.95 7.93 6.96
CA LEU A 220 -20.50 6.86 7.80
C LEU A 220 -19.60 6.47 8.98
N TYR A 221 -18.27 6.57 8.84
CA TYR A 221 -17.35 6.10 9.90
C TYR A 221 -16.11 6.98 10.15
N ALA A 222 -15.81 7.95 9.29
CA ALA A 222 -14.61 8.77 9.36
C ALA A 222 -14.91 10.28 9.40
N GLN A 223 -16.06 10.65 9.98
CA GLN A 223 -16.41 12.06 10.19
C GLN A 223 -16.26 12.42 11.68
N SER A 224 -15.74 13.61 11.95
CA SER A 224 -15.57 14.19 13.28
C SER A 224 -15.99 15.64 13.26
N ASP A 225 -16.66 16.13 14.30
CA ASP A 225 -17.15 17.52 14.42
C ASP A 225 -17.92 18.01 13.17
N GLY A 226 -18.78 17.12 12.61
CA GLY A 226 -19.57 17.45 11.42
C GLY A 226 -18.75 17.61 10.12
N LYS A 227 -17.48 17.15 10.10
CA LYS A 227 -16.57 17.21 8.97
C LYS A 227 -16.12 15.82 8.56
N ALA A 228 -16.11 15.55 7.26
CA ALA A 228 -15.52 14.34 6.68
C ALA A 228 -14.31 14.75 5.82
N ASN A 229 -13.10 14.37 6.29
CA ASN A 229 -11.87 14.67 5.57
C ASN A 229 -11.48 13.46 4.71
N VAL A 230 -11.32 13.66 3.41
CA VAL A 230 -10.92 12.61 2.46
C VAL A 230 -9.71 13.09 1.66
N HIS A 231 -8.69 12.26 1.60
CA HIS A 231 -7.50 12.52 0.81
C HIS A 231 -7.34 11.43 -0.27
N PHE A 232 -7.25 11.85 -1.53
CA PHE A 232 -6.97 10.95 -2.65
C PHE A 232 -5.55 11.16 -3.16
N THR A 233 -4.79 10.07 -3.35
CA THR A 233 -3.56 10.16 -4.14
C THR A 233 -3.87 9.84 -5.59
N VAL A 234 -3.55 10.75 -6.50
CA VAL A 234 -3.90 10.67 -7.92
C VAL A 234 -2.66 10.81 -8.79
N SER A 235 -2.75 10.43 -10.06
CA SER A 235 -1.72 10.77 -11.04
C SER A 235 -1.99 12.15 -11.64
N HIS A 236 -0.92 12.85 -12.02
CA HIS A 236 -0.97 14.21 -12.55
C HIS A 236 -1.98 14.39 -13.69
N GLU A 237 -1.97 13.46 -14.64
CA GLU A 237 -2.86 13.48 -15.82
C GLU A 237 -4.34 13.32 -15.49
N HIS A 238 -4.67 12.91 -14.27
CA HIS A 238 -6.07 12.68 -13.86
C HIS A 238 -6.57 13.64 -12.79
N LEU A 239 -5.71 14.46 -12.19
CA LEU A 239 -6.06 15.36 -11.08
C LEU A 239 -7.28 16.22 -11.40
N GLU A 240 -7.27 16.92 -12.55
CA GLU A 240 -8.37 17.80 -12.97
C GLU A 240 -9.72 17.07 -13.08
N PHE A 241 -9.71 15.81 -13.53
CA PHE A 241 -10.94 15.01 -13.61
C PHE A 241 -11.48 14.63 -12.23
N PHE A 242 -10.59 14.34 -11.28
CA PHE A 242 -11.00 14.08 -9.89
C PHE A 242 -11.56 15.33 -9.23
N GLU A 243 -10.87 16.46 -9.33
CA GLU A 243 -11.31 17.76 -8.78
C GLU A 243 -12.70 18.13 -9.29
N LYS A 244 -12.90 18.08 -10.60
CA LYS A 244 -14.19 18.36 -11.22
C LYS A 244 -15.30 17.41 -10.74
N THR A 245 -15.03 16.11 -10.68
CA THR A 245 -16.01 15.12 -10.20
C THR A 245 -16.42 15.42 -8.77
N VAL A 246 -15.43 15.69 -7.90
CA VAL A 246 -15.67 16.01 -6.49
C VAL A 246 -16.46 17.32 -6.36
N GLU A 247 -16.06 18.38 -7.05
CA GLU A 247 -16.75 19.68 -7.02
C GLU A 247 -18.23 19.55 -7.43
N GLU A 248 -18.51 18.78 -8.48
CA GLU A 248 -19.88 18.54 -8.97
C GLU A 248 -20.73 17.73 -7.98
N LYS A 249 -20.12 16.83 -7.22
CA LYS A 249 -20.85 15.84 -6.40
C LYS A 249 -20.95 16.21 -4.92
N LEU A 250 -20.00 16.99 -4.37
CA LEU A 250 -19.99 17.34 -2.95
C LEU A 250 -21.31 17.93 -2.43
N PRO A 251 -21.97 18.89 -3.13
CA PRO A 251 -23.21 19.47 -2.62
C PRO A 251 -24.32 18.42 -2.37
N LEU A 252 -24.35 17.37 -3.18
CA LEU A 252 -25.31 16.28 -3.01
C LEU A 252 -25.03 15.52 -1.71
N TYR A 253 -23.76 15.11 -1.48
CA TYR A 253 -23.39 14.30 -0.33
C TYR A 253 -23.39 15.11 0.97
N GLU A 254 -23.00 16.40 0.94
CA GLU A 254 -23.14 17.31 2.07
C GLU A 254 -24.61 17.43 2.53
N LYS A 255 -25.52 17.57 1.56
CA LYS A 255 -26.95 17.62 1.86
C LYS A 255 -27.48 16.28 2.37
N MET A 256 -27.02 15.16 1.78
CA MET A 256 -27.48 13.81 2.13
C MET A 256 -27.11 13.43 3.56
N PHE A 257 -25.88 13.74 3.99
CA PHE A 257 -25.33 13.30 5.27
C PHE A 257 -25.28 14.40 6.34
N GLY A 258 -25.55 15.66 6.00
CA GLY A 258 -25.49 16.78 6.93
C GLY A 258 -24.08 17.10 7.42
N VAL A 259 -23.05 16.70 6.70
CA VAL A 259 -21.63 16.92 7.01
C VAL A 259 -20.97 17.85 6.00
N LYS A 260 -19.87 18.51 6.39
CA LYS A 260 -19.00 19.24 5.48
C LYS A 260 -17.84 18.35 5.06
N TYR A 261 -17.57 18.31 3.75
CA TYR A 261 -16.43 17.57 3.24
C TYR A 261 -15.23 18.48 3.01
N ASN A 262 -14.06 18.03 3.47
CA ASN A 262 -12.76 18.55 3.08
C ASN A 262 -12.08 17.48 2.21
N VAL A 263 -12.10 17.67 0.90
CA VAL A 263 -11.44 16.75 -0.02
C VAL A 263 -10.14 17.37 -0.49
N SER A 264 -9.06 16.61 -0.37
CA SER A 264 -7.72 17.02 -0.80
C SER A 264 -7.10 15.97 -1.71
N PHE A 265 -6.15 16.41 -2.52
CA PHE A 265 -5.46 15.56 -3.47
C PHE A 265 -3.95 15.72 -3.32
N SER A 266 -3.21 14.66 -3.59
CA SER A 266 -1.77 14.73 -3.78
C SER A 266 -1.33 13.79 -4.89
N GLU A 267 -0.20 14.11 -5.49
CA GLU A 267 0.49 13.26 -6.46
C GLU A 267 1.65 12.55 -5.77
N GLN A 268 2.05 11.38 -6.28
CA GLN A 268 3.29 10.77 -5.81
C GLN A 268 4.45 11.74 -6.02
N LYS A 269 5.25 11.97 -4.98
CA LYS A 269 6.36 12.92 -5.03
C LYS A 269 7.45 12.43 -6.01
N PRO A 270 7.94 13.27 -6.95
CA PRO A 270 9.03 12.90 -7.86
C PRO A 270 10.32 12.48 -7.16
N SER A 271 10.55 12.94 -5.91
CA SER A 271 11.68 12.53 -5.06
C SER A 271 11.64 11.05 -4.65
N THR A 272 10.49 10.39 -4.79
CA THR A 272 10.29 8.96 -4.53
C THR A 272 10.43 8.08 -5.77
N ASP A 273 10.68 8.69 -6.93
CA ASP A 273 10.93 7.93 -8.15
C ASP A 273 12.23 7.12 -8.02
N THR A 274 12.23 5.96 -8.65
CA THR A 274 13.38 5.06 -8.65
C THR A 274 14.03 4.99 -10.03
N ILE A 275 15.37 4.89 -10.05
CA ILE A 275 16.10 4.73 -11.30
C ILE A 275 15.82 3.34 -11.90
N ALA A 276 15.62 3.28 -13.22
CA ALA A 276 15.59 2.03 -13.95
C ALA A 276 17.00 1.62 -14.40
N ALA A 277 17.27 0.33 -14.46
CA ALA A 277 18.52 -0.20 -14.96
C ALA A 277 18.31 -1.19 -16.12
N ASN A 278 19.31 -1.32 -16.97
CA ASN A 278 19.40 -2.37 -17.96
C ASN A 278 19.60 -3.74 -17.27
N THR A 279 19.49 -4.82 -18.02
CA THR A 279 19.71 -6.20 -17.53
C THR A 279 21.13 -6.42 -16.98
N ASP A 280 22.11 -5.64 -17.45
CA ASP A 280 23.51 -5.63 -16.99
C ASP A 280 23.75 -4.74 -15.75
N ASN A 281 22.70 -4.17 -15.17
CA ASN A 281 22.70 -3.24 -14.03
C ASN A 281 23.26 -1.83 -14.30
N THR A 282 23.52 -1.46 -15.55
CA THR A 282 23.83 -0.07 -15.90
C THR A 282 22.55 0.78 -15.92
N PRO A 283 22.62 2.11 -15.66
CA PRO A 283 21.45 2.97 -15.72
C PRO A 283 20.75 2.90 -17.09
N PHE A 284 19.42 2.72 -17.08
CA PHE A 284 18.63 2.71 -18.30
C PHE A 284 18.46 4.13 -18.83
N ARG A 285 18.74 4.33 -20.11
CA ARG A 285 18.62 5.64 -20.76
C ARG A 285 17.52 5.63 -21.84
N ASN A 286 16.79 6.73 -21.86
CA ASN A 286 15.86 7.07 -22.94
C ASN A 286 16.62 7.31 -24.26
N GLU A 287 15.90 7.48 -25.36
CA GLU A 287 16.47 7.75 -26.69
C GLU A 287 17.23 9.08 -26.76
N ASP A 288 16.83 10.07 -25.96
CA ASP A 288 17.48 11.37 -25.82
C ASP A 288 18.71 11.35 -24.89
N GLY A 289 19.10 10.18 -24.38
CA GLY A 289 20.22 9.98 -23.46
C GLY A 289 19.92 10.25 -22.00
N SER A 290 18.75 10.78 -21.64
CA SER A 290 18.35 11.03 -20.25
C SER A 290 18.14 9.72 -19.47
N LEU A 291 18.33 9.77 -18.15
CA LEU A 291 18.05 8.64 -17.26
C LEU A 291 16.54 8.35 -17.23
N LEU A 292 16.17 7.08 -17.19
CA LEU A 292 14.79 6.68 -16.97
C LEU A 292 14.53 6.53 -15.47
N PHE A 293 13.63 7.37 -14.95
CA PHE A 293 13.03 7.20 -13.62
C PHE A 293 11.62 6.63 -13.75
N ARG A 294 11.22 5.89 -12.75
CA ARG A 294 9.89 5.27 -12.66
C ARG A 294 9.29 5.53 -11.30
N PRO A 295 7.95 5.63 -11.20
CA PRO A 295 7.29 5.66 -9.89
C PRO A 295 7.74 4.48 -9.02
N GLY A 296 8.05 4.74 -7.75
CA GLY A 296 8.54 3.75 -6.78
C GLY A 296 7.47 2.75 -6.30
N GLY A 297 6.31 2.68 -6.96
CA GLY A 297 5.17 1.87 -6.56
C GLY A 297 4.38 2.48 -5.41
N HIS A 298 3.45 1.71 -4.82
CA HIS A 298 2.61 2.24 -3.73
C HIS A 298 3.40 2.51 -2.44
N GLY A 299 4.61 2.00 -2.30
CA GLY A 299 5.50 2.30 -1.18
C GLY A 299 5.91 3.77 -1.10
N ALA A 300 6.01 4.45 -2.25
CA ALA A 300 6.26 5.88 -2.33
C ALA A 300 5.21 6.73 -1.60
N LEU A 301 3.99 6.22 -1.46
CA LEU A 301 2.87 6.91 -0.82
C LEU A 301 3.04 7.08 0.70
N ILE A 302 4.05 6.49 1.32
CA ILE A 302 4.39 6.78 2.73
C ILE A 302 4.72 8.26 2.92
N GLU A 303 5.35 8.90 1.93
CA GLU A 303 5.63 10.33 1.93
C GLU A 303 4.36 11.19 1.85
N ASN A 304 3.36 10.74 1.06
CA ASN A 304 2.07 11.40 0.99
C ASN A 304 1.29 11.24 2.30
N LEU A 305 1.34 10.03 2.90
CA LEU A 305 0.72 9.76 4.19
C LEU A 305 1.36 10.59 5.31
N ASN A 306 2.68 10.79 5.27
CA ASN A 306 3.42 11.61 6.22
C ASN A 306 3.00 13.10 6.21
N ASP A 307 2.51 13.59 5.08
CA ASP A 307 2.00 14.97 4.98
C ASP A 307 0.59 15.14 5.58
N ILE A 308 -0.12 14.04 5.85
CA ILE A 308 -1.47 14.07 6.43
C ILE A 308 -1.42 14.42 7.92
N LYS A 309 -2.04 15.52 8.29
CA LYS A 309 -2.13 15.99 9.68
C LYS A 309 -3.43 15.47 10.30
N ALA A 310 -3.38 14.29 10.88
CA ALA A 310 -4.53 13.67 11.52
C ALA A 310 -4.10 12.84 12.73
N ASP A 311 -5.01 12.58 13.64
CA ASP A 311 -4.82 11.66 14.76
C ASP A 311 -5.00 10.22 14.29
N VAL A 312 -6.04 9.99 13.47
CA VAL A 312 -6.38 8.68 12.91
C VAL A 312 -6.57 8.77 11.40
N VAL A 313 -5.96 7.84 10.67
CA VAL A 313 -6.08 7.73 9.21
C VAL A 313 -6.64 6.36 8.83
N PHE A 314 -7.78 6.35 8.13
CA PHE A 314 -8.32 5.16 7.49
C PHE A 314 -7.71 4.99 6.10
N ILE A 315 -7.13 3.84 5.80
CA ILE A 315 -6.58 3.53 4.47
C ILE A 315 -7.41 2.43 3.82
N LYS A 316 -7.87 2.69 2.59
CA LYS A 316 -8.62 1.72 1.79
C LYS A 316 -8.38 1.96 0.30
N ASN A 317 -8.22 0.91 -0.49
CA ASN A 317 -8.03 1.03 -1.92
C ASN A 317 -9.29 1.56 -2.63
N ILE A 318 -9.07 2.37 -3.69
CA ILE A 318 -10.14 3.02 -4.46
C ILE A 318 -11.17 2.02 -5.03
N ASP A 319 -10.76 0.81 -5.36
CA ASP A 319 -11.60 -0.19 -6.02
C ASP A 319 -12.31 -1.16 -5.06
N ASN A 320 -12.07 -1.05 -3.74
CA ASN A 320 -12.75 -1.87 -2.74
C ASN A 320 -13.96 -1.12 -2.16
N VAL A 321 -15.03 -1.06 -2.93
CA VAL A 321 -16.27 -0.36 -2.57
C VAL A 321 -17.48 -1.25 -2.82
N VAL A 322 -18.56 -0.99 -2.10
CA VAL A 322 -19.83 -1.73 -2.22
C VAL A 322 -21.01 -0.77 -2.29
N PRO A 323 -22.17 -1.20 -2.88
CA PRO A 323 -23.39 -0.43 -2.84
C PRO A 323 -23.92 -0.25 -1.40
N ASP A 324 -24.82 0.74 -1.21
CA ASP A 324 -25.31 1.17 0.11
C ASP A 324 -25.89 0.02 0.95
N ARG A 325 -26.55 -0.97 0.32
CA ARG A 325 -27.11 -2.14 1.02
C ARG A 325 -26.08 -2.99 1.79
N LEU A 326 -24.80 -2.96 1.35
CA LEU A 326 -23.70 -3.72 1.98
C LEU A 326 -22.78 -2.84 2.85
N LYS A 327 -22.96 -1.51 2.83
CA LYS A 327 -22.14 -0.59 3.63
C LYS A 327 -22.24 -0.78 5.15
N PRO A 328 -23.37 -1.20 5.74
CA PRO A 328 -23.41 -1.44 7.18
C PRO A 328 -22.32 -2.38 7.68
N VAL A 329 -22.08 -3.50 7.00
CA VAL A 329 -21.01 -4.45 7.36
C VAL A 329 -19.63 -3.78 7.33
N THR A 330 -19.35 -3.01 6.26
CA THR A 330 -18.08 -2.26 6.16
C THR A 330 -17.98 -1.22 7.27
N THR A 331 -19.04 -0.45 7.53
CA THR A 331 -19.07 0.63 8.52
C THR A 331 -18.84 0.11 9.94
N ASP A 332 -19.53 -0.96 10.32
CA ASP A 332 -19.42 -1.53 11.66
C ASP A 332 -18.02 -2.08 11.91
N ASN A 333 -17.45 -2.78 10.92
CA ASN A 333 -16.08 -3.28 11.04
C ASN A 333 -15.03 -2.16 11.00
N LYS A 334 -15.25 -1.05 10.26
CA LYS A 334 -14.37 0.11 10.33
C LYS A 334 -14.38 0.78 11.70
N LYS A 335 -15.55 0.91 12.34
CA LYS A 335 -15.68 1.42 13.70
C LYS A 335 -15.01 0.50 14.72
N LEU A 336 -15.16 -0.83 14.56
CA LEU A 336 -14.47 -1.82 15.37
C LEU A 336 -12.94 -1.66 15.29
N LEU A 337 -12.37 -1.63 14.08
CA LEU A 337 -10.92 -1.48 13.89
C LEU A 337 -10.41 -0.18 14.51
N ALA A 338 -11.15 0.92 14.34
CA ALA A 338 -10.80 2.22 14.91
C ALA A 338 -10.90 2.22 16.44
N GLY A 339 -11.93 1.61 17.01
CA GLY A 339 -12.07 1.46 18.45
C GLY A 339 -10.93 0.66 19.07
N ILE A 340 -10.53 -0.45 18.46
CA ILE A 340 -9.35 -1.22 18.89
C ILE A 340 -8.07 -0.36 18.82
N LEU A 341 -7.90 0.43 17.75
CA LEU A 341 -6.74 1.30 17.62
C LEU A 341 -6.65 2.30 18.77
N VAL A 342 -7.73 3.06 19.01
CA VAL A 342 -7.72 4.11 20.05
C VAL A 342 -7.60 3.53 21.46
N HIS A 343 -8.19 2.36 21.70
CA HIS A 343 -8.04 1.61 22.96
C HIS A 343 -6.57 1.26 23.24
N LEU A 344 -5.91 0.62 22.25
CA LEU A 344 -4.51 0.21 22.39
C LEU A 344 -3.55 1.41 22.48
N GLN A 345 -3.82 2.49 21.73
CA GLN A 345 -3.03 3.72 21.81
C GLN A 345 -3.14 4.37 23.19
N LYS A 346 -4.35 4.48 23.73
CA LYS A 346 -4.58 5.03 25.06
C LYS A 346 -3.78 4.27 26.13
N GLN A 347 -3.77 2.95 26.07
CA GLN A 347 -3.00 2.11 26.98
C GLN A 347 -1.49 2.27 26.77
N ALA A 348 -1.02 2.26 25.51
CA ALA A 348 0.39 2.46 25.18
C ALA A 348 0.90 3.83 25.65
N PHE A 349 0.09 4.88 25.50
CA PHE A 349 0.44 6.23 25.91
C PHE A 349 0.51 6.36 27.43
N ALA A 350 -0.44 5.76 28.17
CA ALA A 350 -0.38 5.72 29.64
C ALA A 350 0.88 5.01 30.14
N TYR A 351 1.30 3.92 29.51
CA TYR A 351 2.55 3.25 29.86
C TYR A 351 3.80 4.09 29.51
N LEU A 352 3.77 4.80 28.39
CA LEU A 352 4.87 5.73 28.03
C LEU A 352 5.00 6.85 29.06
N GLU A 353 3.91 7.49 29.45
CA GLU A 353 3.89 8.53 30.47
C GLU A 353 4.44 8.01 31.81
N LYS A 354 4.02 6.81 32.23
CA LYS A 354 4.52 6.16 33.43
C LYS A 354 6.03 5.91 33.35
N LEU A 355 6.53 5.37 32.23
CA LEU A 355 7.96 5.13 32.04
C LEU A 355 8.77 6.43 31.94
N GLU A 356 8.19 7.52 31.39
CA GLU A 356 8.84 8.83 31.31
C GLU A 356 8.91 9.52 32.68
N SER A 357 7.93 9.33 33.56
CA SER A 357 7.94 9.89 34.90
C SER A 357 9.06 9.31 35.78
N GLY A 358 9.54 8.10 35.45
CA GLY A 358 10.47 7.35 36.29
C GLY A 358 9.83 6.74 37.56
N GLU A 359 8.51 6.92 37.74
CA GLU A 359 7.74 6.39 38.88
C GLU A 359 7.04 5.08 38.49
N TYR A 360 7.77 3.98 38.43
CA TYR A 360 7.29 2.64 38.09
C TYR A 360 7.93 1.59 38.98
N THR A 361 7.16 0.51 39.22
CA THR A 361 7.61 -0.67 39.95
C THR A 361 8.02 -1.79 39.01
N HIS A 362 8.60 -2.86 39.54
CA HIS A 362 8.91 -4.05 38.74
C HIS A 362 7.63 -4.71 38.20
N GLU A 363 6.54 -4.71 38.97
CA GLU A 363 5.24 -5.22 38.55
C GLU A 363 4.66 -4.41 37.37
N ASP A 364 4.88 -3.09 37.37
CA ASP A 364 4.51 -2.22 36.20
C ASP A 364 5.28 -2.62 34.96
N LEU A 365 6.59 -2.89 35.07
CA LEU A 365 7.41 -3.34 33.94
C LEU A 365 6.92 -4.69 33.40
N GLU A 366 6.58 -5.64 34.28
CA GLU A 366 6.01 -6.92 33.87
C GLU A 366 4.64 -6.76 33.15
N GLU A 367 3.80 -5.84 33.61
CA GLU A 367 2.54 -5.52 32.97
C GLU A 367 2.76 -4.94 31.57
N ILE A 368 3.67 -3.99 31.42
CA ILE A 368 4.03 -3.38 30.14
C ILE A 368 4.64 -4.41 29.19
N ILE A 369 5.49 -5.32 29.68
CA ILE A 369 6.00 -6.44 28.88
C ILE A 369 4.86 -7.30 28.34
N ARG A 370 3.89 -7.67 29.20
CA ARG A 370 2.74 -8.46 28.78
C ARG A 370 1.94 -7.76 27.68
N PHE A 371 1.70 -6.46 27.82
CA PHE A 371 1.02 -5.65 26.81
C PHE A 371 1.79 -5.64 25.47
N VAL A 372 3.10 -5.35 25.49
CA VAL A 372 3.92 -5.33 24.27
C VAL A 372 3.97 -6.70 23.59
N GLN A 373 4.10 -7.78 24.36
CA GLN A 373 4.24 -9.11 23.80
C GLN A 373 2.92 -9.75 23.34
N ARG A 374 1.83 -9.51 24.07
CA ARG A 374 0.55 -10.16 23.83
C ARG A 374 -0.40 -9.28 23.00
N ASP A 375 -0.57 -8.01 23.42
CA ASP A 375 -1.58 -7.14 22.82
C ASP A 375 -1.03 -6.44 21.56
N LEU A 376 0.28 -6.08 21.54
CA LEU A 376 0.97 -5.56 20.36
C LEU A 376 1.73 -6.65 19.56
N CYS A 377 1.64 -7.92 19.98
CA CYS A 377 2.29 -9.07 19.31
C CYS A 377 3.79 -8.85 18.98
N CYS A 378 4.51 -8.06 19.77
CA CYS A 378 5.94 -7.80 19.59
C CYS A 378 6.76 -8.58 20.64
N ARG A 379 7.34 -9.71 20.22
CA ARG A 379 8.02 -10.65 21.11
C ARG A 379 9.53 -10.50 21.02
N LYS A 380 10.22 -10.55 22.19
CA LYS A 380 11.68 -10.57 22.30
C LYS A 380 12.06 -11.77 23.17
N ALA A 381 12.85 -12.71 22.60
CA ALA A 381 13.16 -13.98 23.25
C ALA A 381 13.98 -13.79 24.54
N ASP A 382 14.95 -12.89 24.52
CA ASP A 382 15.89 -12.56 25.58
C ASP A 382 15.42 -11.40 26.50
N ILE A 383 14.12 -11.09 26.52
CA ILE A 383 13.60 -9.93 27.28
C ILE A 383 13.87 -10.04 28.78
N LYS A 384 13.94 -11.28 29.31
CA LYS A 384 14.22 -11.56 30.72
C LYS A 384 15.71 -11.41 31.10
N GLU A 385 16.57 -11.27 30.11
CA GLU A 385 18.02 -11.08 30.29
C GLU A 385 18.39 -9.58 30.34
N LEU A 386 17.41 -8.69 30.05
CA LEU A 386 17.64 -7.25 30.10
C LEU A 386 17.59 -6.76 31.55
N GLU A 387 18.59 -5.96 31.90
CA GLU A 387 18.54 -5.16 33.14
C GLU A 387 17.43 -4.09 33.04
N ASP A 388 16.87 -3.67 34.18
CA ASP A 388 15.73 -2.74 34.22
C ASP A 388 15.94 -1.47 33.38
N ALA A 389 17.14 -0.91 33.36
CA ALA A 389 17.45 0.29 32.59
C ALA A 389 17.35 0.05 31.06
N ASP A 390 17.90 -1.07 30.59
CA ASP A 390 17.85 -1.46 29.16
C ASP A 390 16.43 -1.89 28.76
N LEU A 391 15.72 -2.54 29.69
CA LEU A 391 14.33 -2.92 29.52
C LEU A 391 13.43 -1.68 29.32
N VAL A 392 13.60 -0.65 30.14
CA VAL A 392 12.83 0.61 30.02
C VAL A 392 13.11 1.29 28.67
N ILE A 393 14.38 1.35 28.23
CA ILE A 393 14.75 1.88 26.91
C ILE A 393 14.06 1.07 25.79
N TYR A 394 14.10 -0.25 25.89
CA TYR A 394 13.42 -1.14 24.94
C TYR A 394 11.92 -0.90 24.90
N LEU A 395 11.25 -0.88 26.05
CA LEU A 395 9.79 -0.70 26.15
C LEU A 395 9.38 0.67 25.60
N LYS A 396 10.05 1.77 25.96
CA LYS A 396 9.81 3.10 25.40
C LYS A 396 9.93 3.10 23.87
N LYS A 397 10.96 2.45 23.31
CA LYS A 397 11.15 2.33 21.86
C LYS A 397 10.01 1.54 21.19
N LYS A 398 9.47 0.49 21.86
CA LYS A 398 8.39 -0.35 21.29
C LYS A 398 7.00 0.28 21.43
N LEU A 399 6.79 1.11 22.43
CA LEU A 399 5.51 1.81 22.67
C LEU A 399 5.40 3.12 21.86
N ASN A 400 6.51 3.86 21.69
CA ASN A 400 6.53 5.16 20.99
C ASN A 400 6.79 5.00 19.48
N ARG A 401 5.80 4.46 18.78
CA ARG A 401 5.82 4.26 17.34
C ARG A 401 4.42 4.35 16.73
N PRO A 402 4.29 4.62 15.42
CA PRO A 402 3.00 4.56 14.76
C PRO A 402 2.34 3.20 14.99
N MET A 403 1.01 3.19 15.05
CA MET A 403 0.23 1.98 15.24
C MET A 403 -0.76 1.80 14.10
N ARG A 404 -0.99 0.55 13.70
CA ARG A 404 -2.04 0.21 12.75
C ARG A 404 -2.83 -1.01 13.22
N VAL A 405 -4.13 -0.95 13.03
CA VAL A 405 -5.05 -2.08 13.16
C VAL A 405 -5.52 -2.44 11.76
N CYS A 406 -5.32 -3.69 11.36
CA CYS A 406 -5.56 -4.17 10.01
C CYS A 406 -6.65 -5.23 10.01
N GLY A 407 -7.73 -5.01 9.27
CA GLY A 407 -8.69 -6.04 8.97
C GLY A 407 -8.05 -7.16 8.13
N VAL A 408 -8.28 -8.39 8.51
CA VAL A 408 -7.88 -9.57 7.73
C VAL A 408 -9.10 -10.45 7.49
N VAL A 409 -9.22 -10.97 6.28
CA VAL A 409 -10.34 -11.81 5.87
C VAL A 409 -9.86 -13.23 5.58
N LYS A 410 -10.75 -14.21 5.66
CA LYS A 410 -10.43 -15.58 5.28
C LYS A 410 -9.97 -15.63 3.84
N ASN A 411 -8.90 -16.40 3.61
CA ASN A 411 -8.35 -16.59 2.27
C ASN A 411 -9.27 -17.48 1.44
N VAL A 412 -9.81 -16.91 0.37
CA VAL A 412 -10.67 -17.60 -0.60
C VAL A 412 -10.01 -17.73 -1.99
N GLY A 413 -8.69 -17.54 -2.05
CA GLY A 413 -7.91 -17.63 -3.29
C GLY A 413 -7.69 -16.30 -4.00
N GLU A 414 -8.06 -15.18 -3.40
CA GLU A 414 -7.75 -13.84 -3.94
C GLU A 414 -6.25 -13.50 -3.75
N PRO A 415 -5.63 -12.82 -4.71
CA PRO A 415 -4.25 -12.39 -4.58
C PRO A 415 -4.12 -11.22 -3.59
N GLY A 416 -3.16 -11.29 -2.70
CA GLY A 416 -2.88 -10.24 -1.71
C GLY A 416 -1.79 -10.63 -0.74
N GLY A 417 -1.45 -9.71 0.16
CA GLY A 417 -0.51 -9.95 1.25
C GLY A 417 -1.16 -10.71 2.40
N GLY A 418 -0.45 -11.67 2.96
CA GLY A 418 -0.88 -12.45 4.14
C GLY A 418 -0.36 -11.86 5.45
N PRO A 419 -1.04 -12.13 6.58
CA PRO A 419 -0.56 -11.79 7.92
C PRO A 419 0.44 -12.85 8.42
N PHE A 420 1.66 -12.41 8.78
CA PHE A 420 2.74 -13.29 9.24
C PHE A 420 3.43 -12.71 10.47
N LEU A 421 4.06 -13.59 11.24
CA LEU A 421 5.05 -13.27 12.25
C LEU A 421 6.43 -13.34 11.62
N CYS A 422 7.18 -12.24 11.68
CA CYS A 422 8.49 -12.12 11.06
C CYS A 422 9.54 -11.66 12.05
N TYR A 423 10.78 -12.13 11.85
CA TYR A 423 11.94 -11.66 12.58
C TYR A 423 12.36 -10.28 12.09
N ASN A 424 12.50 -9.34 13.01
CA ASN A 424 12.99 -7.99 12.75
C ASN A 424 14.50 -7.88 12.94
N ALA A 425 15.12 -6.84 12.40
CA ALA A 425 16.56 -6.61 12.50
C ALA A 425 17.07 -6.46 13.95
N ASP A 426 16.22 -6.05 14.88
CA ASP A 426 16.55 -5.90 16.33
C ASP A 426 16.33 -7.19 17.15
N GLY A 427 16.14 -8.33 16.48
CA GLY A 427 15.94 -9.63 17.09
C GLY A 427 14.54 -9.88 17.68
N THR A 428 13.61 -8.94 17.50
CA THR A 428 12.21 -9.15 17.88
C THR A 428 11.44 -9.90 16.79
N VAL A 429 10.31 -10.45 17.16
CA VAL A 429 9.31 -11.02 16.22
C VAL A 429 8.05 -10.17 16.33
N SER A 430 7.52 -9.72 15.20
CA SER A 430 6.28 -8.94 15.15
C SER A 430 5.41 -9.28 13.95
N LEU A 431 4.18 -8.79 13.97
CA LEU A 431 3.22 -8.98 12.89
C LEU A 431 3.57 -8.12 11.66
N GLN A 432 3.56 -8.74 10.48
CA GLN A 432 3.86 -8.12 9.19
C GLN A 432 2.85 -8.58 8.14
N ILE A 433 2.60 -7.74 7.14
CA ILE A 433 1.89 -8.12 5.92
C ILE A 433 2.93 -8.46 4.86
N LEU A 434 2.95 -9.69 4.37
CA LEU A 434 3.87 -10.17 3.34
C LEU A 434 3.17 -10.50 2.04
N GLU A 435 3.76 -10.08 0.94
CA GLU A 435 3.38 -10.51 -0.41
C GLU A 435 4.30 -11.64 -0.90
N SER A 436 3.82 -12.43 -1.86
CA SER A 436 4.56 -13.58 -2.39
C SER A 436 5.96 -13.24 -2.90
N SER A 437 6.17 -12.03 -3.42
CA SER A 437 7.47 -11.54 -3.88
C SER A 437 8.52 -11.35 -2.78
N GLN A 438 8.10 -11.30 -1.53
CA GLN A 438 8.96 -11.11 -0.35
C GLN A 438 9.39 -12.41 0.31
N ILE A 439 8.92 -13.54 -0.22
CA ILE A 439 9.11 -14.88 0.36
C ILE A 439 10.11 -15.65 -0.47
N ASP A 440 11.07 -16.29 0.21
CA ASP A 440 12.00 -17.20 -0.44
C ASP A 440 11.27 -18.47 -0.92
N THR A 441 10.99 -18.52 -2.22
CA THR A 441 10.31 -19.66 -2.85
C THR A 441 11.18 -20.89 -2.96
N THR A 442 12.48 -20.81 -2.65
CA THR A 442 13.39 -21.96 -2.58
C THR A 442 13.34 -22.64 -1.21
N ASN A 443 12.78 -21.98 -0.19
CA ASN A 443 12.55 -22.53 1.14
C ASN A 443 11.17 -23.18 1.20
N GLU A 444 11.13 -24.53 1.19
CA GLU A 444 9.88 -25.30 1.20
C GLU A 444 9.01 -25.00 2.45
N GLU A 445 9.62 -24.72 3.60
CA GLU A 445 8.93 -24.41 4.84
C GLU A 445 8.19 -23.06 4.70
N TYR A 446 8.85 -22.02 4.16
CA TYR A 446 8.22 -20.71 3.93
C TYR A 446 7.11 -20.79 2.88
N VAL A 447 7.32 -21.56 1.82
CA VAL A 447 6.28 -21.83 0.81
C VAL A 447 5.06 -22.51 1.43
N ALA A 448 5.29 -23.49 2.32
CA ALA A 448 4.22 -24.18 3.04
C ALA A 448 3.48 -23.22 3.99
N MET A 449 4.19 -22.39 4.77
CA MET A 449 3.58 -21.37 5.64
C MET A 449 2.71 -20.41 4.84
N PHE A 450 3.19 -19.94 3.68
CA PHE A 450 2.44 -19.02 2.82
C PHE A 450 1.18 -19.67 2.23
N LYS A 451 1.29 -20.90 1.72
CA LYS A 451 0.16 -21.64 1.15
C LYS A 451 -0.90 -22.02 2.19
N ASN A 452 -0.47 -22.28 3.42
CA ASN A 452 -1.36 -22.67 4.52
C ASN A 452 -1.88 -21.46 5.32
N GLY A 453 -1.50 -20.25 4.96
CA GLY A 453 -2.03 -19.02 5.54
C GLY A 453 -3.54 -18.95 5.36
N THR A 454 -4.28 -18.86 6.47
CA THR A 454 -5.75 -18.91 6.49
C THR A 454 -6.41 -17.57 6.18
N HIS A 455 -5.64 -16.49 6.23
CA HIS A 455 -6.12 -15.12 6.07
C HIS A 455 -5.24 -14.32 5.12
N PHE A 456 -5.80 -13.26 4.57
CA PHE A 456 -5.04 -12.23 3.86
C PHE A 456 -5.54 -10.82 4.21
N ASN A 457 -4.73 -9.79 3.95
CA ASN A 457 -5.07 -8.40 4.20
C ASN A 457 -5.64 -7.75 2.92
N PRO A 458 -6.90 -7.29 2.94
CA PRO A 458 -7.53 -6.65 1.79
C PRO A 458 -7.17 -5.17 1.63
N VAL A 459 -6.12 -4.68 2.32
CA VAL A 459 -5.80 -3.25 2.48
C VAL A 459 -6.95 -2.50 3.16
N ASP A 460 -7.28 -2.97 4.35
CA ASP A 460 -8.26 -2.39 5.25
C ASP A 460 -7.56 -2.02 6.57
N LEU A 461 -7.05 -0.79 6.65
CA LEU A 461 -6.20 -0.34 7.75
C LEU A 461 -6.79 0.89 8.44
N VAL A 462 -6.59 0.96 9.76
CA VAL A 462 -6.79 2.16 10.57
C VAL A 462 -5.47 2.45 11.29
N CYS A 463 -4.96 3.67 11.13
CA CYS A 463 -3.60 4.06 11.52
C CYS A 463 -3.63 5.23 12.50
N GLY A 464 -2.90 5.13 13.61
CA GLY A 464 -2.59 6.23 14.51
C GLY A 464 -1.21 6.79 14.17
N THR A 465 -1.15 8.07 13.83
CA THR A 465 0.05 8.73 13.28
C THR A 465 0.65 9.80 14.19
N ARG A 466 0.13 9.96 15.41
CA ARG A 466 0.68 10.87 16.44
C ARG A 466 1.20 10.09 17.64
N ASN A 467 2.21 10.65 18.28
CA ASN A 467 2.75 10.12 19.53
C ASN A 467 1.91 10.57 20.74
N TYR A 468 2.26 10.10 21.95
CA TYR A 468 1.56 10.41 23.20
C TYR A 468 1.58 11.91 23.59
N LYS A 469 2.45 12.73 22.97
CA LYS A 469 2.50 14.20 23.12
C LYS A 469 1.66 14.93 22.08
N GLY A 470 0.97 14.22 21.18
CA GLY A 470 0.20 14.78 20.08
C GLY A 470 1.07 15.22 18.88
N GLU A 471 2.38 14.93 18.86
CA GLU A 471 3.27 15.26 17.77
C GLU A 471 3.16 14.22 16.65
N GLN A 472 3.23 14.69 15.40
CA GLN A 472 3.24 13.80 14.23
C GLN A 472 4.51 12.95 14.19
N PHE A 473 4.39 11.64 13.98
CA PHE A 473 5.53 10.81 13.67
C PHE A 473 6.13 11.15 12.30
N ASP A 474 7.45 11.04 12.16
CA ASP A 474 8.13 11.01 10.87
C ASP A 474 8.03 9.58 10.30
N LEU A 475 6.95 9.32 9.54
CA LEU A 475 6.61 7.98 9.08
C LEU A 475 7.72 7.32 8.23
N PRO A 476 8.46 8.04 7.36
CA PRO A 476 9.61 7.51 6.65
C PRO A 476 10.71 6.92 7.53
N ALA A 477 10.84 7.37 8.79
CA ALA A 477 11.82 6.81 9.73
C ALA A 477 11.50 5.38 10.19
N PHE A 478 10.26 4.91 9.97
CA PHE A 478 9.78 3.57 10.35
C PHE A 478 9.73 2.59 9.17
N VAL A 479 10.30 2.96 8.02
CA VAL A 479 10.37 2.11 6.81
C VAL A 479 11.54 1.14 6.91
N ASP A 480 11.29 -0.15 6.72
CA ASP A 480 12.36 -1.11 6.47
C ASP A 480 12.81 -1.06 5.00
N LYS A 481 13.87 -0.30 4.74
CA LYS A 481 14.42 -0.11 3.39
C LYS A 481 15.00 -1.39 2.77
N SER A 482 15.17 -2.47 3.55
CA SER A 482 15.66 -3.76 3.05
C SER A 482 14.57 -4.63 2.40
N THR A 483 13.31 -4.18 2.42
CA THR A 483 12.15 -4.97 1.94
C THR A 483 11.60 -4.53 0.59
N GLY A 484 12.36 -3.74 -0.18
CA GLY A 484 12.05 -3.46 -1.59
C GLY A 484 12.18 -4.72 -2.45
N PHE A 485 11.82 -4.62 -3.72
CA PHE A 485 12.03 -5.71 -4.67
C PHE A 485 12.32 -5.20 -6.09
N ILE A 486 12.91 -6.08 -6.91
CA ILE A 486 13.25 -5.77 -8.30
C ILE A 486 12.25 -6.49 -9.21
N SER A 487 11.59 -5.72 -10.07
CA SER A 487 10.67 -6.25 -11.07
C SER A 487 11.22 -6.08 -12.50
N SER A 488 11.00 -7.08 -13.36
CA SER A 488 11.28 -6.95 -14.78
C SER A 488 10.13 -6.21 -15.47
N LYS A 489 10.50 -5.23 -16.28
CA LYS A 489 9.57 -4.41 -17.07
C LYS A 489 10.14 -4.28 -18.49
N SER A 490 9.41 -3.59 -19.35
CA SER A 490 9.91 -3.21 -20.68
C SER A 490 9.52 -1.78 -21.02
N LYS A 491 10.33 -1.13 -21.85
CA LYS A 491 10.02 0.16 -22.49
C LYS A 491 10.50 0.13 -23.93
N ASN A 492 9.61 0.41 -24.88
CA ASN A 492 9.88 0.39 -26.32
C ASN A 492 10.58 -0.92 -26.79
N GLY A 493 10.09 -2.09 -26.27
CA GLY A 493 10.64 -3.41 -26.58
C GLY A 493 11.98 -3.74 -25.90
N ARG A 494 12.56 -2.83 -25.10
CA ARG A 494 13.78 -3.07 -24.33
C ARG A 494 13.42 -3.50 -22.92
N GLU A 495 13.99 -4.61 -22.45
CA GLU A 495 13.86 -5.07 -21.08
C GLU A 495 14.62 -4.16 -20.11
N LEU A 496 14.08 -3.98 -18.92
CA LEU A 496 14.69 -3.20 -17.85
C LEU A 496 14.34 -3.79 -16.48
N LYS A 497 15.19 -3.49 -15.51
CA LYS A 497 14.95 -3.71 -14.07
C LYS A 497 14.38 -2.45 -13.46
N ALA A 498 13.26 -2.59 -12.75
CA ALA A 498 12.64 -1.52 -11.99
C ALA A 498 12.71 -1.86 -10.50
N LEU A 499 13.19 -0.92 -9.70
CA LEU A 499 13.18 -1.02 -8.26
C LEU A 499 11.81 -0.54 -7.75
N GLU A 500 11.17 -1.37 -6.97
CA GLU A 500 9.94 -1.06 -6.25
C GLU A 500 10.29 -0.80 -4.77
N LEU A 501 9.88 0.34 -4.24
CA LEU A 501 10.09 0.67 -2.82
C LEU A 501 9.32 -0.29 -1.92
N PRO A 502 9.71 -0.42 -0.63
CA PRO A 502 8.93 -1.18 0.36
C PRO A 502 7.46 -0.76 0.32
N GLY A 503 6.55 -1.71 0.04
CA GLY A 503 5.14 -1.40 -0.17
C GLY A 503 4.50 -0.70 1.03
N LEU A 504 3.52 0.20 0.81
CA LEU A 504 2.93 1.07 1.83
C LEU A 504 2.46 0.30 3.07
N TRP A 505 1.72 -0.80 2.86
CA TRP A 505 1.23 -1.67 3.95
C TRP A 505 2.12 -2.87 4.26
N ASN A 506 3.27 -2.98 3.59
CA ASN A 506 4.30 -3.99 3.83
C ASN A 506 5.48 -3.37 4.57
N GLY A 507 6.65 -3.33 3.94
CA GLY A 507 7.88 -2.82 4.53
C GLY A 507 7.89 -1.33 4.89
N ALA A 508 7.04 -0.50 4.27
CA ALA A 508 6.93 0.92 4.64
C ALA A 508 6.30 1.12 6.04
N MET A 509 5.54 0.14 6.53
CA MET A 509 4.98 0.13 7.88
C MET A 509 5.57 -1.01 8.74
N SER A 510 6.77 -1.48 8.43
CA SER A 510 7.40 -2.62 9.10
C SER A 510 7.68 -2.35 10.58
N ASP A 511 8.18 -1.16 10.91
CA ASP A 511 8.50 -0.80 12.30
C ASP A 511 7.33 -0.13 13.05
N TRP A 512 6.10 -0.36 12.58
CA TRP A 512 4.87 0.05 13.25
C TRP A 512 4.38 -1.03 14.22
N SER A 513 3.67 -0.63 15.28
CA SER A 513 2.87 -1.58 16.07
C SER A 513 1.69 -2.03 15.21
N THR A 514 1.65 -3.32 14.88
CA THR A 514 0.64 -3.91 13.98
C THR A 514 -0.24 -4.88 14.75
N VAL A 515 -1.56 -4.73 14.61
CA VAL A 515 -2.56 -5.64 15.17
C VAL A 515 -3.48 -6.12 14.04
N PHE A 516 -3.73 -7.42 13.96
CA PHE A 516 -4.66 -8.02 13.01
C PHE A 516 -5.98 -8.36 13.68
N VAL A 517 -7.08 -8.07 12.97
CA VAL A 517 -8.45 -8.37 13.42
C VAL A 517 -9.18 -9.12 12.31
N GLU A 518 -9.76 -10.29 12.62
CA GLU A 518 -10.61 -11.00 11.67
C GLU A 518 -11.88 -10.17 11.40
N VAL A 519 -12.11 -9.84 10.13
CA VAL A 519 -13.33 -9.17 9.66
C VAL A 519 -14.05 -10.05 8.62
N PRO A 520 -15.36 -9.87 8.43
CA PRO A 520 -16.12 -10.63 7.45
C PRO A 520 -15.61 -10.43 6.01
N ILE A 521 -15.65 -11.49 5.20
CA ILE A 521 -15.22 -11.42 3.78
C ILE A 521 -16.04 -10.40 2.98
N GLU A 522 -17.24 -10.09 3.41
CA GLU A 522 -18.15 -9.10 2.82
C GLU A 522 -17.58 -7.67 2.87
N THR A 523 -16.56 -7.41 3.70
CA THR A 523 -15.83 -6.13 3.71
C THR A 523 -14.86 -5.99 2.53
N PHE A 524 -14.62 -7.07 1.78
CA PHE A 524 -13.65 -7.14 0.70
C PHE A 524 -14.30 -7.47 -0.65
N ASN A 525 -14.50 -6.46 -1.48
CA ASN A 525 -15.16 -6.58 -2.78
C ASN A 525 -14.40 -5.77 -3.84
N PRO A 526 -13.14 -6.12 -4.15
CA PRO A 526 -12.34 -5.36 -5.11
C PRO A 526 -12.80 -5.63 -6.54
N VAL A 527 -12.67 -4.61 -7.38
CA VAL A 527 -12.89 -4.71 -8.82
C VAL A 527 -11.54 -4.79 -9.53
N LYS A 528 -11.09 -6.00 -9.85
CA LYS A 528 -9.82 -6.25 -10.55
C LYS A 528 -9.99 -6.30 -12.06
N THR A 529 -11.12 -6.86 -12.53
CA THR A 529 -11.54 -6.90 -13.93
C THR A 529 -12.90 -6.25 -14.07
N VAL A 530 -13.30 -5.86 -15.29
CA VAL A 530 -14.62 -5.25 -15.51
C VAL A 530 -15.76 -6.22 -15.16
N ASN A 531 -15.56 -7.53 -15.36
CA ASN A 531 -16.57 -8.54 -15.05
C ASN A 531 -16.79 -8.73 -13.54
N ASP A 532 -15.88 -8.23 -12.68
CA ASP A 532 -16.10 -8.25 -11.23
C ASP A 532 -17.30 -7.39 -10.83
N LEU A 533 -17.62 -6.35 -11.63
CA LEU A 533 -18.82 -5.54 -11.44
C LEU A 533 -20.12 -6.34 -11.64
N LEU A 534 -20.07 -7.52 -12.24
CA LEU A 534 -21.20 -8.44 -12.40
C LEU A 534 -21.40 -9.38 -11.21
N ARG A 535 -20.50 -9.34 -10.22
CA ARG A 535 -20.67 -10.12 -8.99
C ARG A 535 -21.88 -9.58 -8.21
N PRO A 536 -22.64 -10.45 -7.51
CA PRO A 536 -23.83 -10.02 -6.75
C PRO A 536 -23.58 -8.86 -5.79
N GLN A 537 -22.34 -8.77 -5.24
CA GLN A 537 -21.94 -7.72 -4.32
C GLN A 537 -21.95 -6.32 -4.95
N HIS A 538 -21.80 -6.20 -6.28
CA HIS A 538 -21.78 -4.94 -7.01
C HIS A 538 -23.10 -4.63 -7.72
N GLN A 539 -24.06 -5.56 -7.69
CA GLN A 539 -25.34 -5.41 -8.36
C GLN A 539 -26.39 -4.76 -7.43
N PRO A 540 -27.42 -4.07 -7.96
CA PRO A 540 -28.58 -3.65 -7.19
C PRO A 540 -29.21 -4.84 -6.43
N ALA A 541 -30.01 -4.56 -5.39
CA ALA A 541 -30.83 -5.60 -4.78
C ALA A 541 -31.82 -6.15 -5.82
N GLU A 542 -32.05 -7.47 -5.84
CA GLU A 542 -33.07 -8.09 -6.67
C GLU A 542 -34.47 -7.66 -6.24
#